data_a5569d8aad7e35fe82eee65a9e79b28e
#
_entry.id   a5569d8aad7e35fe82eee65a9e79b28e
#
_cell.length_a   1.000
_cell.length_b   1.000
_cell.length_c   1.000
_cell.angle_alpha   90.00
_cell.angle_beta   90.00
_cell.angle_gamma   90.00
#
_symmetry.space_group_name_H-M   'P 1'
#
loop_
_entity.id
_entity.type
_entity.pdbx_description
1 polymer ?
#
loop_
_entity_poly.entity_id
_entity_poly.type
_entity_poly.pdbx_seq_one_letter_code
_entity_poly.pdbx_strand_id
1 'polypeptide(L)'
;MISQYDSFDTLNNDIINIINKYHLSTEAGYLQLRKDYNENKSSLYVLVLTFYSFNNLIRFNNSNNFNTSYGKNYLNYSITKKEELKMMYDAIKYQNI
;
A
#
# COMPACT_ATOMS: atom_id res chain seq x y z
N MET A 1 -8.34 7.40 -5.33
CA MET A 1 -7.06 6.79 -5.82
C MET A 1 -7.34 5.59 -6.73
N ILE A 2 -8.01 4.56 -6.24
CA ILE A 2 -8.29 3.34 -7.04
C ILE A 2 -9.07 3.66 -8.30
N SER A 3 -10.06 4.57 -8.20
CA SER A 3 -10.89 4.95 -9.34
C SER A 3 -10.14 5.67 -10.47
N GLN A 4 -8.91 6.12 -10.21
CA GLN A 4 -8.08 6.78 -11.21
C GLN A 4 -7.43 5.82 -12.18
N TYR A 5 -7.40 4.53 -11.86
CA TYR A 5 -6.77 3.53 -12.71
C TYR A 5 -7.77 2.95 -13.70
N ASP A 6 -7.37 2.89 -14.97
CA ASP A 6 -8.21 2.33 -16.02
C ASP A 6 -8.37 0.82 -15.90
N SER A 7 -7.37 0.15 -15.33
CA SER A 7 -7.40 -1.29 -15.12
C SER A 7 -6.71 -1.66 -13.83
N PHE A 8 -7.08 -2.81 -13.29
CA PHE A 8 -6.42 -3.34 -12.10
C PHE A 8 -4.96 -3.69 -12.39
N ASP A 9 -4.66 -4.13 -13.60
CA ASP A 9 -3.27 -4.48 -13.95
C ASP A 9 -2.34 -3.28 -13.82
N THR A 10 -2.78 -2.09 -14.21
CA THR A 10 -1.99 -0.87 -14.05
C THR A 10 -1.74 -0.56 -12.57
N LEU A 11 -2.78 -0.65 -11.75
CA LEU A 11 -2.64 -0.45 -10.31
C LEU A 11 -1.68 -1.47 -9.70
N ASN A 12 -1.84 -2.74 -10.05
CA ASN A 12 -1.01 -3.81 -9.56
C ASN A 12 0.46 -3.62 -9.95
N ASN A 13 0.72 -3.19 -11.19
CA ASN A 13 2.08 -2.93 -11.65
C ASN A 13 2.72 -1.79 -10.87
N ASP A 14 1.98 -0.72 -10.58
CA ASP A 14 2.50 0.38 -9.78
C ASP A 14 2.83 -0.05 -8.36
N ILE A 15 2.01 -0.90 -7.76
CA ILE A 15 2.28 -1.46 -6.44
C ILE A 15 3.57 -2.29 -6.46
N ILE A 16 3.72 -3.17 -7.44
CA ILE A 16 4.91 -4.02 -7.56
C ILE A 16 6.15 -3.17 -7.78
N ASN A 17 6.06 -2.11 -8.59
CA ASN A 17 7.20 -1.22 -8.81
C ASN A 17 7.65 -0.55 -7.51
N ILE A 18 6.72 -0.14 -6.66
CA ILE A 18 7.06 0.45 -5.37
C ILE A 18 7.72 -0.60 -4.46
N ILE A 19 7.16 -1.80 -4.41
CA ILE A 19 7.71 -2.89 -3.61
C ILE A 19 9.17 -3.16 -4.00
N ASN A 20 9.45 -3.22 -5.30
CA ASN A 20 10.79 -3.49 -5.79
C ASN A 20 11.73 -2.30 -5.58
N LYS A 21 11.24 -1.09 -5.80
CA LYS A 21 12.04 0.13 -5.65
C LYS A 21 12.54 0.29 -4.22
N TYR A 22 11.68 0.01 -3.23
CA TYR A 22 12.00 0.23 -1.83
C TYR A 22 12.53 -1.01 -1.12
N HIS A 23 12.55 -2.17 -1.79
CA HIS A 23 12.94 -3.44 -1.16
C HIS A 23 12.13 -3.71 0.11
N LEU A 24 10.81 -3.77 -0.05
CA LEU A 24 9.90 -3.82 1.10
C LEU A 24 9.90 -5.16 1.85
N SER A 25 10.67 -6.13 1.39
CA SER A 25 10.95 -7.34 2.19
C SER A 25 11.89 -7.04 3.37
N THR A 26 12.42 -5.82 3.46
CA THR A 26 13.30 -5.39 4.53
C THR A 26 12.66 -4.27 5.33
N GLU A 27 12.96 -4.22 6.62
CA GLU A 27 12.47 -3.15 7.48
C GLU A 27 13.02 -1.78 7.04
N ALA A 28 14.28 -1.73 6.64
CA ALA A 28 14.88 -0.48 6.18
C ALA A 28 14.13 0.11 4.99
N GLY A 29 13.74 -0.75 4.03
CA GLY A 29 12.96 -0.30 2.88
C GLY A 29 11.58 0.22 3.29
N TYR A 30 10.92 -0.48 4.20
CA TYR A 30 9.63 -0.03 4.71
C TYR A 30 9.73 1.33 5.39
N LEU A 31 10.75 1.54 6.23
CA LEU A 31 10.94 2.81 6.92
C LEU A 31 11.22 3.94 5.94
N GLN A 32 11.94 3.67 4.86
CA GLN A 32 12.20 4.68 3.83
C GLN A 32 10.89 5.04 3.11
N LEU A 33 10.07 4.06 2.74
CA LEU A 33 8.78 4.33 2.11
C LEU A 33 7.88 5.13 3.05
N ARG A 34 7.87 4.79 4.35
CA ARG A 34 7.08 5.51 5.34
C ARG A 34 7.51 6.97 5.44
N LYS A 35 8.82 7.22 5.44
CA LYS A 35 9.36 8.58 5.46
C LYS A 35 8.94 9.35 4.21
N ASP A 36 9.09 8.73 3.04
CA ASP A 36 8.73 9.37 1.77
C ASP A 36 7.23 9.67 1.71
N TYR A 37 6.39 8.75 2.20
CA TYR A 37 4.96 9.00 2.29
C TYR A 37 4.68 10.21 3.17
N ASN A 38 5.30 10.29 4.34
CA ASN A 38 5.06 11.37 5.29
C ASN A 38 5.46 12.73 4.74
N GLU A 39 6.40 12.76 3.81
CA GLU A 39 6.80 13.98 3.12
C GLU A 39 5.84 14.33 1.96
N ASN A 40 5.36 13.33 1.22
CA ASN A 40 4.61 13.53 -0.02
C ASN A 40 3.12 13.22 0.07
N LYS A 41 2.71 12.42 1.05
CA LYS A 41 1.29 12.04 1.27
C LYS A 41 0.63 11.36 0.06
N SER A 42 1.38 10.56 -0.68
CA SER A 42 0.84 9.82 -1.82
C SER A 42 -0.14 8.74 -1.38
N SER A 43 -1.35 8.74 -1.96
CA SER A 43 -2.36 7.71 -1.66
C SER A 43 -1.86 6.30 -2.00
N LEU A 44 -1.09 6.17 -3.08
CA LEU A 44 -0.56 4.88 -3.49
C LEU A 44 0.47 4.37 -2.46
N TYR A 45 1.30 5.27 -1.93
CA TYR A 45 2.29 4.89 -0.93
C TYR A 45 1.63 4.37 0.36
N VAL A 46 0.57 5.03 0.85
CA VAL A 46 -0.08 4.57 2.07
C VAL A 46 -0.78 3.22 1.86
N LEU A 47 -1.31 2.99 0.66
CA LEU A 47 -1.88 1.68 0.34
C LEU A 47 -0.81 0.58 0.44
N VAL A 48 0.35 0.81 -0.16
CA VAL A 48 1.43 -0.17 -0.11
C VAL A 48 1.96 -0.35 1.32
N LEU A 49 2.10 0.75 2.06
CA LEU A 49 2.51 0.69 3.47
C LEU A 49 1.57 -0.19 4.28
N THR A 50 0.26 -0.13 4.01
CA THR A 50 -0.72 -0.93 4.74
C THR A 50 -0.46 -2.42 4.58
N PHE A 51 -0.07 -2.86 3.37
CA PHE A 51 0.23 -4.29 3.13
C PHE A 51 1.44 -4.77 3.92
N TYR A 52 2.36 -3.88 4.27
CA TYR A 52 3.60 -4.23 4.94
C TYR A 52 3.63 -3.81 6.41
N SER A 53 2.54 -3.24 6.90
CA SER A 53 2.42 -2.79 8.28
C SER A 53 2.04 -3.93 9.21
N PHE A 54 2.43 -3.81 10.48
CA PHE A 54 2.04 -4.74 11.52
C PHE A 54 0.50 -4.84 11.57
N ASN A 55 -0.02 -6.05 11.43
CA ASN A 55 -1.46 -6.34 11.37
C ASN A 55 -2.22 -5.55 10.31
N ASN A 56 -1.54 -5.05 9.28
CA ASN A 56 -2.15 -4.25 8.21
C ASN A 56 -2.90 -3.04 8.75
N LEU A 57 -2.40 -2.46 9.84
CA LEU A 57 -3.04 -1.31 10.48
C LEU A 57 -2.64 -0.01 9.79
N ILE A 58 -3.58 0.96 9.83
CA ILE A 58 -3.30 2.33 9.39
C ILE A 58 -3.36 3.21 10.63
N ARG A 59 -2.20 3.80 10.99
CA ARG A 59 -2.08 4.65 12.17
C ARG A 59 -1.36 5.94 11.82
N PHE A 60 -1.88 7.04 12.34
CA PHE A 60 -1.27 8.36 12.18
C PHE A 60 -1.05 8.96 13.57
N ASN A 61 0.08 9.65 13.73
CA ASN A 61 0.36 10.35 14.98
C ASN A 61 -0.29 11.73 14.99
N ASN A 62 -0.06 12.50 16.06
CA ASN A 62 -0.65 13.83 16.21
C ASN A 62 -0.20 14.83 15.15
N SER A 63 0.94 14.56 14.51
CA SER A 63 1.45 15.37 13.39
C SER A 63 0.91 14.92 12.04
N ASN A 64 -0.06 13.99 12.03
CA ASN A 64 -0.66 13.41 10.84
C ASN A 64 0.34 12.62 9.98
N ASN A 65 1.34 12.03 10.62
CA ASN A 65 2.31 11.17 9.97
C ASN A 65 1.96 9.70 10.21
N PHE A 66 2.09 8.90 9.14
CA PHE A 66 1.92 7.45 9.24
C PHE A 66 3.01 6.88 10.13
N ASN A 67 2.63 6.13 11.17
CA ASN A 67 3.60 5.65 12.15
C ASN A 67 3.43 4.18 12.54
N THR A 68 2.71 3.39 11.76
CA THR A 68 2.57 1.96 12.03
C THR A 68 3.91 1.25 11.84
N SER A 69 4.20 0.29 12.72
CA SER A 69 5.43 -0.49 12.67
C SER A 69 5.45 -1.47 11.50
N TYR A 70 6.66 -1.87 11.10
CA TYR A 70 6.84 -2.88 10.05
C TYR A 70 6.34 -4.25 10.52
N GLY A 71 5.60 -4.92 9.64
CA GLY A 71 5.01 -6.24 9.92
C GLY A 71 5.85 -7.37 9.35
N LYS A 72 7.05 -7.57 9.87
CA LYS A 72 8.03 -8.50 9.28
C LYS A 72 7.61 -9.96 9.30
N ASN A 73 6.66 -10.33 10.17
CA ASN A 73 6.20 -11.72 10.31
C ASN A 73 4.92 -12.00 9.54
N TYR A 74 4.45 -11.04 8.73
CA TYR A 74 3.19 -11.17 8.02
C TYR A 74 3.43 -11.31 6.53
N LEU A 75 2.49 -12.00 5.88
CA LEU A 75 2.47 -12.05 4.43
C LEU A 75 2.14 -10.66 3.89
N ASN A 76 3.01 -10.18 3.07
CA ASN A 76 2.94 -8.83 2.55
C ASN A 76 1.97 -8.76 1.36
N TYR A 77 2.39 -8.27 0.20
CA TYR A 77 1.53 -8.24 -0.97
C TYR A 77 1.53 -9.62 -1.63
N SER A 78 0.82 -10.57 -1.02
CA SER A 78 0.69 -11.95 -1.47
C SER A 78 -0.42 -12.05 -2.52
N ILE A 79 -0.56 -13.25 -3.08
CA ILE A 79 -1.66 -13.54 -4.03
C ILE A 79 -3.01 -13.27 -3.37
N THR A 80 -3.18 -13.65 -2.09
CA THR A 80 -4.41 -13.41 -1.36
C THR A 80 -4.71 -11.91 -1.26
N LYS A 81 -3.70 -11.11 -0.90
CA LYS A 81 -3.88 -9.66 -0.79
C LYS A 81 -4.18 -9.02 -2.13
N LYS A 82 -3.53 -9.50 -3.20
CA LYS A 82 -3.81 -9.03 -4.55
C LYS A 82 -5.26 -9.32 -4.94
N GLU A 83 -5.76 -10.50 -4.62
CA GLU A 83 -7.13 -10.88 -4.95
C GLU A 83 -8.14 -10.03 -4.16
N GLU A 84 -7.88 -9.79 -2.88
CA GLU A 84 -8.72 -8.92 -2.05
C GLU A 84 -8.78 -7.50 -2.63
N LEU A 85 -7.62 -6.98 -3.03
CA LEU A 85 -7.56 -5.65 -3.63
C LEU A 85 -8.31 -5.60 -4.95
N LYS A 86 -8.22 -6.66 -5.77
CA LYS A 86 -8.94 -6.72 -7.03
C LYS A 86 -10.46 -6.71 -6.81
N MET A 87 -10.95 -7.42 -5.81
CA MET A 87 -12.36 -7.40 -5.47
C MET A 87 -12.81 -6.00 -5.07
N MET A 88 -12.01 -5.31 -4.27
CA MET A 88 -12.31 -3.94 -3.88
C MET A 88 -12.28 -2.99 -5.07
N TYR A 89 -11.28 -3.16 -5.95
CA TYR A 89 -11.18 -2.36 -7.17
C TYR A 89 -12.41 -2.53 -8.05
N ASP A 90 -12.85 -3.77 -8.26
CA ASP A 90 -14.02 -4.06 -9.09
C ASP A 90 -15.28 -3.45 -8.48
N ALA A 91 -15.46 -3.55 -7.16
CA ALA A 91 -16.61 -2.99 -6.47
C ALA A 91 -16.67 -1.46 -6.64
N ILE A 92 -15.52 -0.78 -6.49
CA ILE A 92 -15.45 0.67 -6.65
C ILE A 92 -15.76 1.08 -8.09
N LYS A 93 -15.23 0.35 -9.06
CA LYS A 93 -15.54 0.63 -10.48
C LYS A 93 -17.01 0.47 -10.80
N TYR A 94 -17.65 -0.54 -10.24
CA TYR A 94 -19.09 -0.74 -10.44
C TYR A 94 -19.93 0.38 -9.82
N GLN A 95 -19.53 0.86 -8.66
CA GLN A 95 -20.28 1.92 -7.97
C GLN A 95 -20.18 3.27 -8.67
N ASN A 96 -19.19 3.45 -9.52
CA ASN A 96 -18.95 4.70 -10.23
C ASN A 96 -19.57 4.77 -11.62
N ILE A 97 -20.42 3.83 -11.94
CA ILE A 97 -21.14 3.78 -13.24
C ILE A 97 -22.42 4.61 -13.22
#